data_a9b3b90008fb335318bc59d335503a25
#
_entry.id   a9b3b90008fb335318bc59d335503a25
#
_cell.length_a   1.000
_cell.length_b   1.000
_cell.length_c   1.000
_cell.angle_alpha   90.00
_cell.angle_beta   90.00
_cell.angle_gamma   90.00
#
_symmetry.space_group_name_H-M   'P 1'
#
loop_
_entity.id
_entity.type
_entity.pdbx_description
1 polymer ?
#
loop_
_entity_poly.entity_id
_entity_poly.type
_entity_poly.pdbx_seq_one_letter_code
_entity_poly.pdbx_strand_id
1 'polypeptide(L)'
;MARISTYPIDTDVVGTDILVGTDVSTGRAGATKNFTVDSLSAYVKEQVSVAGQMRYQYVAAPVTATGTFSLPGGGTNNKLFSAVTEIIISVEDRTPQNVVQFLTYLVGSDIYIGSQDNISTFGHYKVTAYAQNAGNAGFYNLFLTYIGGNGTLQLNTNYEIINFVKSDGVGGDLNFTFTQAAPALVWIVNHNLGKNPSVSIVDNAGEEVYAQVDYTNLNSLTITFTQAFSGKAFMN
;
A
#
# COMPACT_ATOMS: atom_id res chain seq x y z
N MET A 1 -41.49 29.96 -23.56
CA MET A 1 -40.55 29.27 -22.65
C MET A 1 -39.79 28.23 -23.45
N ALA A 2 -38.48 28.33 -23.50
CA ALA A 2 -37.66 27.28 -24.10
C ALA A 2 -37.72 26.03 -23.24
N ARG A 3 -37.96 24.87 -23.88
CA ARG A 3 -37.91 23.57 -23.17
C ARG A 3 -36.47 23.05 -23.14
N ILE A 4 -36.02 22.57 -22.01
CA ILE A 4 -34.66 21.98 -21.85
C ILE A 4 -34.42 20.87 -22.89
N SER A 5 -35.47 20.11 -23.24
CA SER A 5 -35.40 19.04 -24.25
C SER A 5 -35.17 19.52 -25.71
N THR A 6 -35.15 20.83 -25.98
CA THR A 6 -34.88 21.39 -27.32
C THR A 6 -33.40 21.79 -27.50
N TYR A 7 -32.58 21.73 -26.47
CA TYR A 7 -31.14 21.96 -26.58
C TYR A 7 -30.42 20.71 -27.06
N PRO A 8 -29.43 20.85 -27.93
CA PRO A 8 -28.60 19.71 -28.32
C PRO A 8 -27.87 19.13 -27.08
N ILE A 9 -27.71 17.84 -27.07
CA ILE A 9 -26.88 17.16 -26.05
C ILE A 9 -25.43 17.41 -26.42
N ASP A 10 -24.66 17.96 -25.48
CA ASP A 10 -23.21 18.00 -25.58
C ASP A 10 -22.64 16.63 -25.31
N THR A 11 -21.88 16.08 -26.26
CA THR A 11 -21.22 14.77 -26.16
C THR A 11 -19.74 14.88 -25.84
N ASP A 12 -19.20 16.12 -25.76
CA ASP A 12 -17.77 16.38 -25.50
C ASP A 12 -17.61 17.31 -24.29
N VAL A 13 -18.09 16.80 -23.15
CA VAL A 13 -18.08 17.53 -21.87
C VAL A 13 -16.66 17.81 -21.42
N VAL A 14 -16.32 19.08 -21.19
CA VAL A 14 -15.04 19.54 -20.68
C VAL A 14 -15.16 20.20 -19.31
N GLY A 15 -14.05 20.26 -18.56
CA GLY A 15 -14.03 20.76 -17.18
C GLY A 15 -14.53 22.21 -17.00
N THR A 16 -14.42 23.04 -18.06
CA THR A 16 -14.88 24.45 -18.08
C THR A 16 -16.35 24.60 -18.37
N ASP A 17 -17.06 23.53 -18.76
CA ASP A 17 -18.51 23.61 -19.01
C ASP A 17 -19.26 23.98 -17.75
N ILE A 18 -20.38 24.68 -17.95
CA ILE A 18 -21.13 25.33 -16.88
C ILE A 18 -22.46 24.62 -16.66
N LEU A 19 -22.67 24.21 -15.39
CA LEU A 19 -23.93 23.71 -14.87
C LEU A 19 -24.63 24.82 -14.08
N VAL A 20 -25.94 24.95 -14.23
CA VAL A 20 -26.76 25.88 -13.42
C VAL A 20 -27.40 25.11 -12.27
N GLY A 21 -27.21 25.60 -11.05
CA GLY A 21 -27.76 24.98 -9.86
C GLY A 21 -28.16 25.99 -8.79
N THR A 22 -28.66 25.49 -7.66
CA THR A 22 -29.06 26.32 -6.52
C THR A 22 -28.04 26.20 -5.42
N ASP A 23 -27.43 27.30 -4.99
CA ASP A 23 -26.55 27.37 -3.83
C ASP A 23 -27.35 27.67 -2.57
N VAL A 24 -27.27 26.76 -1.59
CA VAL A 24 -27.94 26.90 -0.30
C VAL A 24 -26.97 27.24 0.84
N SER A 25 -25.65 27.33 0.57
CA SER A 25 -24.59 27.42 1.59
C SER A 25 -24.40 28.83 2.18
N THR A 26 -24.85 29.88 1.54
CA THR A 26 -24.47 31.26 1.87
C THR A 26 -25.59 32.11 2.50
N GLY A 27 -26.50 31.52 3.27
CA GLY A 27 -27.57 32.25 4.00
C GLY A 27 -28.65 32.92 3.13
N ARG A 28 -28.53 32.82 1.82
CA ARG A 28 -29.57 33.09 0.84
C ARG A 28 -30.09 31.76 0.32
N ALA A 29 -31.12 31.24 0.95
CA ALA A 29 -31.78 30.04 0.46
C ALA A 29 -32.18 30.23 -1.00
N GLY A 30 -31.65 29.43 -1.90
CA GLY A 30 -32.09 29.36 -3.29
C GLY A 30 -31.40 30.32 -4.26
N ALA A 31 -30.21 30.82 -4.02
CA ALA A 31 -29.46 31.58 -5.02
C ALA A 31 -29.07 30.69 -6.20
N THR A 32 -29.49 31.08 -7.42
CA THR A 32 -29.07 30.42 -8.66
C THR A 32 -27.60 30.77 -8.93
N LYS A 33 -26.76 29.76 -9.12
CA LYS A 33 -25.34 29.93 -9.44
C LYS A 33 -24.89 28.99 -10.54
N ASN A 34 -23.81 29.35 -11.17
CA ASN A 34 -23.09 28.50 -12.12
C ASN A 34 -22.02 27.71 -11.39
N PHE A 35 -21.92 26.43 -11.73
CA PHE A 35 -20.88 25.51 -11.29
C PHE A 35 -20.15 24.99 -12.53
N THR A 36 -18.83 24.93 -12.48
CA THR A 36 -18.07 24.25 -13.54
C THR A 36 -18.10 22.74 -13.33
N VAL A 37 -17.97 22.00 -14.41
CA VAL A 37 -17.81 20.53 -14.35
C VAL A 37 -16.59 20.16 -13.50
N ASP A 38 -15.49 20.92 -13.58
CA ASP A 38 -14.32 20.74 -12.74
C ASP A 38 -14.63 20.89 -11.24
N SER A 39 -15.39 21.91 -10.85
CA SER A 39 -15.74 22.14 -9.45
C SER A 39 -16.65 21.02 -8.89
N LEU A 40 -17.58 20.53 -9.71
CA LEU A 40 -18.43 19.40 -9.35
C LEU A 40 -17.61 18.11 -9.27
N SER A 41 -16.72 17.87 -10.21
CA SER A 41 -15.83 16.71 -10.23
C SER A 41 -14.90 16.69 -9.01
N ALA A 42 -14.34 17.85 -8.64
CA ALA A 42 -13.51 17.97 -7.43
C ALA A 42 -14.31 17.64 -6.17
N TYR A 43 -15.53 18.18 -6.04
CA TYR A 43 -16.42 17.87 -4.93
C TYR A 43 -16.76 16.37 -4.85
N VAL A 44 -17.14 15.76 -5.98
CA VAL A 44 -17.46 14.33 -6.03
C VAL A 44 -16.25 13.48 -5.66
N LYS A 45 -15.06 13.82 -6.17
CA LYS A 45 -13.82 13.13 -5.80
C LYS A 45 -13.54 13.17 -4.29
N GLU A 46 -13.87 14.28 -3.63
CA GLU A 46 -13.73 14.39 -2.17
C GLU A 46 -14.74 13.55 -1.39
N GLN A 47 -15.92 13.29 -1.94
CA GLN A 47 -16.99 12.54 -1.27
C GLN A 47 -16.89 11.02 -1.49
N VAL A 48 -16.15 10.55 -2.48
CA VAL A 48 -16.02 9.10 -2.76
C VAL A 48 -14.99 8.51 -1.84
N SER A 49 -15.43 7.65 -0.92
CA SER A 49 -14.55 6.81 -0.10
C SER A 49 -14.44 5.43 -0.71
N VAL A 50 -13.20 4.93 -0.86
CA VAL A 50 -12.93 3.57 -1.29
C VAL A 50 -12.35 2.79 -0.11
N ALA A 51 -12.89 1.61 0.18
CA ALA A 51 -12.41 0.79 1.28
C ALA A 51 -10.89 0.53 1.17
N GLY A 52 -10.16 0.79 2.26
CA GLY A 52 -8.70 0.65 2.30
C GLY A 52 -7.91 1.82 1.74
N GLN A 53 -8.57 2.89 1.32
CA GLN A 53 -7.94 4.15 0.92
C GLN A 53 -8.22 5.24 1.95
N MET A 54 -7.17 5.97 2.34
CA MET A 54 -7.24 7.16 3.16
C MET A 54 -6.78 8.35 2.32
N ARG A 55 -7.48 9.47 2.41
CA ARG A 55 -7.18 10.69 1.65
C ARG A 55 -6.66 11.78 2.54
N TYR A 56 -5.54 12.35 2.19
CA TYR A 56 -4.91 13.42 2.94
C TYR A 56 -4.33 14.49 2.03
N GLN A 57 -4.35 15.73 2.50
CA GLN A 57 -3.58 16.79 1.88
C GLN A 57 -2.22 16.91 2.56
N TYR A 58 -1.15 16.97 1.78
CA TYR A 58 0.17 17.24 2.31
C TYR A 58 0.35 18.73 2.59
N VAL A 59 0.68 19.07 3.85
CA VAL A 59 0.75 20.45 4.31
C VAL A 59 2.10 20.78 4.96
N ALA A 60 2.43 22.09 4.99
CA ALA A 60 3.67 22.58 5.56
C ALA A 60 3.70 22.42 7.09
N ALA A 61 2.62 22.84 7.78
CA ALA A 61 2.56 22.78 9.24
C ALA A 61 1.93 21.46 9.70
N PRO A 62 2.62 20.66 10.55
CA PRO A 62 2.04 19.45 11.12
C PRO A 62 0.96 19.78 12.14
N VAL A 63 0.06 18.83 12.41
CA VAL A 63 -0.96 18.84 13.46
C VAL A 63 -1.93 20.04 13.48
N THR A 64 -2.21 20.63 12.33
CA THR A 64 -3.00 21.88 12.25
C THR A 64 -4.44 21.69 11.80
N ALA A 65 -4.72 20.76 10.90
CA ALA A 65 -6.05 20.55 10.33
C ALA A 65 -6.36 19.08 10.12
N THR A 66 -7.64 18.71 10.25
CA THR A 66 -8.13 17.38 9.87
C THR A 66 -7.98 17.14 8.36
N GLY A 67 -7.89 15.87 7.95
CA GLY A 67 -7.68 15.51 6.55
C GLY A 67 -6.29 15.88 6.01
N THR A 68 -5.32 16.14 6.88
CA THR A 68 -3.95 16.50 6.46
C THR A 68 -2.90 15.54 6.97
N PHE A 69 -1.80 15.48 6.24
CA PHE A 69 -0.55 14.91 6.74
C PHE A 69 0.63 15.85 6.50
N SER A 70 1.66 15.70 7.31
CA SER A 70 2.91 16.46 7.19
C SER A 70 4.09 15.59 7.65
N LEU A 71 5.28 16.18 7.64
CA LEU A 71 6.49 15.58 8.19
C LEU A 71 6.77 16.14 9.59
N PRO A 72 7.54 15.44 10.46
CA PRO A 72 7.85 15.93 11.81
C PRO A 72 8.49 17.32 11.86
N GLY A 73 9.34 17.64 10.90
CA GLY A 73 9.98 18.96 10.75
C GLY A 73 9.21 19.95 9.89
N GLY A 74 7.97 19.60 9.51
CA GLY A 74 7.16 20.36 8.57
C GLY A 74 7.33 19.89 7.12
N GLY A 75 6.26 20.06 6.33
CA GLY A 75 6.25 19.73 4.91
C GLY A 75 7.00 20.77 4.08
N THR A 76 7.62 20.31 3.01
CA THR A 76 8.29 21.14 2.01
C THR A 76 7.97 20.66 0.61
N ASN A 77 8.02 21.57 -0.38
CA ASN A 77 7.94 21.18 -1.78
C ASN A 77 9.15 20.35 -2.21
N ASN A 78 8.97 19.52 -3.21
CA ASN A 78 10.02 18.68 -3.79
C ASN A 78 10.68 17.72 -2.78
N LYS A 79 9.98 17.32 -1.71
CA LYS A 79 10.51 16.34 -0.77
C LYS A 79 10.52 14.97 -1.44
N LEU A 80 11.70 14.39 -1.61
CA LEU A 80 11.85 13.04 -2.16
C LEU A 80 11.12 12.01 -1.29
N PHE A 81 10.36 11.11 -1.91
CA PHE A 81 9.72 10.01 -1.18
C PHE A 81 10.75 9.13 -0.45
N SER A 82 11.93 8.91 -1.04
CA SER A 82 13.02 8.15 -0.41
C SER A 82 13.58 8.78 0.87
N ALA A 83 13.33 10.06 1.11
CA ALA A 83 13.76 10.77 2.31
C ALA A 83 12.66 10.94 3.37
N VAL A 84 11.51 10.24 3.19
CA VAL A 84 10.41 10.22 4.16
C VAL A 84 10.52 8.96 5.00
N THR A 85 10.79 9.14 6.28
CA THR A 85 10.90 8.06 7.28
C THR A 85 9.77 8.11 8.32
N GLU A 86 9.02 9.20 8.34
CA GLU A 86 7.93 9.42 9.26
C GLU A 86 6.94 10.42 8.66
N ILE A 87 5.65 10.17 8.85
CA ILE A 87 4.58 11.12 8.55
C ILE A 87 3.69 11.30 9.78
N ILE A 88 3.13 12.50 9.93
CA ILE A 88 2.13 12.83 10.94
C ILE A 88 0.81 13.02 10.23
N ILE A 89 -0.18 12.17 10.52
CA ILE A 89 -1.49 12.18 9.88
C ILE A 89 -2.59 12.51 10.90
N SER A 90 -3.65 13.20 10.47
CA SER A 90 -4.83 13.41 11.32
C SER A 90 -5.63 12.11 11.50
N VAL A 91 -6.34 11.98 12.63
CA VAL A 91 -7.24 10.84 12.92
C VAL A 91 -8.43 10.75 11.96
N GLU A 92 -8.79 11.86 11.33
CA GLU A 92 -9.80 11.92 10.28
C GLU A 92 -9.12 12.22 8.95
N ASP A 93 -9.50 11.47 7.94
CA ASP A 93 -9.07 11.74 6.57
C ASP A 93 -9.95 12.86 5.93
N ARG A 94 -9.71 13.19 4.67
CA ARG A 94 -10.50 14.20 3.95
C ARG A 94 -11.96 13.80 3.69
N THR A 95 -12.32 12.53 3.85
CA THR A 95 -13.69 12.01 3.75
C THR A 95 -14.39 11.93 5.11
N PRO A 96 -14.06 12.77 6.09
CA PRO A 96 -14.22 12.80 7.55
C PRO A 96 -14.43 11.42 8.20
N GLN A 97 -13.61 10.42 7.81
CA GLN A 97 -13.64 9.10 8.41
C GLN A 97 -12.53 8.95 9.44
N ASN A 98 -12.88 8.45 10.63
CA ASN A 98 -11.91 8.17 11.67
C ASN A 98 -11.12 6.89 11.32
N VAL A 99 -9.81 7.03 11.12
CA VAL A 99 -8.92 5.97 10.66
C VAL A 99 -8.14 5.29 11.78
N VAL A 100 -8.28 5.71 13.04
CA VAL A 100 -7.44 5.24 14.17
C VAL A 100 -7.45 3.72 14.29
N GLN A 101 -8.63 3.08 14.19
CA GLN A 101 -8.71 1.62 14.27
C GLN A 101 -8.00 0.95 13.10
N PHE A 102 -8.02 1.57 11.93
CA PHE A 102 -7.33 1.06 10.75
C PHE A 102 -5.80 1.15 10.89
N LEU A 103 -5.28 2.20 11.56
CA LEU A 103 -3.84 2.37 11.77
C LEU A 103 -3.21 1.19 12.53
N THR A 104 -3.97 0.52 13.39
CA THR A 104 -3.48 -0.66 14.11
C THR A 104 -3.08 -1.81 13.18
N TYR A 105 -3.76 -1.93 12.03
CA TYR A 105 -3.51 -2.97 11.03
C TYR A 105 -2.40 -2.59 10.04
N LEU A 106 -1.97 -1.31 10.02
CA LEU A 106 -0.91 -0.88 9.12
C LEU A 106 0.47 -1.35 9.56
N VAL A 107 0.69 -1.61 10.84
CA VAL A 107 2.02 -2.04 11.35
C VAL A 107 2.38 -3.40 10.76
N GLY A 108 3.54 -3.46 10.11
CA GLY A 108 4.01 -4.64 9.38
C GLY A 108 3.46 -4.76 7.96
N SER A 109 2.48 -3.93 7.58
CA SER A 109 1.94 -3.86 6.21
C SER A 109 2.72 -2.88 5.35
N ASP A 110 2.55 -3.02 4.05
CA ASP A 110 3.04 -2.07 3.07
C ASP A 110 1.96 -1.01 2.78
N ILE A 111 2.37 0.24 2.63
CA ILE A 111 1.51 1.33 2.19
C ILE A 111 2.07 2.01 0.94
N TYR A 112 1.16 2.49 0.14
CA TYR A 112 1.43 3.35 -1.01
C TYR A 112 0.93 4.76 -0.69
N ILE A 113 1.79 5.75 -0.84
CA ILE A 113 1.44 7.18 -0.75
C ILE A 113 1.56 7.75 -2.15
N GLY A 114 0.46 7.99 -2.83
CA GLY A 114 0.42 8.40 -4.22
C GLY A 114 -0.37 9.68 -4.45
N SER A 115 0.09 10.49 -5.41
CA SER A 115 -0.63 11.68 -5.85
C SER A 115 -1.94 11.30 -6.53
N GLN A 116 -3.04 11.97 -6.19
CA GLN A 116 -4.33 11.80 -6.88
C GLN A 116 -4.29 12.26 -8.34
N ASP A 117 -3.44 13.22 -8.64
CA ASP A 117 -3.38 13.86 -9.96
C ASP A 117 -2.36 13.21 -10.90
N ASN A 118 -1.42 12.42 -10.35
CA ASN A 118 -0.36 11.78 -11.13
C ASN A 118 0.05 10.42 -10.54
N ILE A 119 -0.45 9.35 -11.13
CA ILE A 119 -0.16 7.97 -10.72
C ILE A 119 1.34 7.62 -10.74
N SER A 120 2.15 8.35 -11.51
CA SER A 120 3.60 8.15 -11.55
C SER A 120 4.34 8.81 -10.38
N THR A 121 3.64 9.57 -9.52
CA THR A 121 4.22 10.26 -8.36
C THR A 121 3.79 9.55 -7.09
N PHE A 122 4.66 8.73 -6.54
CA PHE A 122 4.34 7.88 -5.38
C PHE A 122 5.56 7.45 -4.57
N GLY A 123 5.30 7.06 -3.32
CA GLY A 123 6.22 6.34 -2.44
C GLY A 123 5.59 5.05 -1.92
N HIS A 124 6.36 3.98 -1.92
CA HIS A 124 6.02 2.68 -1.33
C HIS A 124 6.83 2.50 -0.06
N TYR A 125 6.17 2.17 1.04
CA TYR A 125 6.78 2.06 2.36
C TYR A 125 6.26 0.86 3.13
N LYS A 126 7.09 0.32 4.00
CA LYS A 126 6.66 -0.55 5.09
C LYS A 126 6.38 0.31 6.32
N VAL A 127 5.24 0.12 6.95
CA VAL A 127 4.92 0.74 8.25
C VAL A 127 5.56 -0.09 9.35
N THR A 128 6.48 0.52 10.10
CA THR A 128 7.21 -0.18 11.16
C THR A 128 6.60 0.00 12.54
N ALA A 129 5.98 1.15 12.77
CA ALA A 129 5.28 1.49 14.01
C ALA A 129 4.31 2.64 13.79
N TYR A 130 3.42 2.86 14.77
CA TYR A 130 2.64 4.09 14.89
C TYR A 130 2.56 4.51 16.36
N ALA A 131 2.37 5.80 16.61
CA ALA A 131 2.16 6.35 17.95
C ALA A 131 1.23 7.55 17.88
N GLN A 132 0.43 7.77 18.92
CA GLN A 132 -0.33 9.01 19.04
C GLN A 132 0.64 10.19 19.15
N ASN A 133 0.37 11.28 18.45
CA ASN A 133 1.21 12.46 18.50
C ASN A 133 1.16 13.13 19.88
N ALA A 134 2.33 13.38 20.47
CA ALA A 134 2.43 13.92 21.81
C ALA A 134 1.90 15.37 21.94
N GLY A 135 1.92 16.13 20.85
CA GLY A 135 1.47 17.53 20.82
C GLY A 135 -0.02 17.69 20.51
N ASN A 136 -0.65 16.71 19.89
CA ASN A 136 -2.06 16.78 19.52
C ASN A 136 -2.67 15.37 19.37
N ALA A 137 -3.60 15.03 20.28
CA ALA A 137 -4.26 13.72 20.31
C ALA A 137 -5.11 13.42 19.04
N GLY A 138 -5.42 14.42 18.24
CA GLY A 138 -6.10 14.28 16.95
C GLY A 138 -5.17 13.85 15.80
N PHE A 139 -3.91 13.51 16.10
CA PHE A 139 -2.91 13.12 15.11
C PHE A 139 -2.11 11.90 15.55
N TYR A 140 -1.58 11.18 14.58
CA TYR A 140 -0.71 10.02 14.78
C TYR A 140 0.55 10.12 13.93
N ASN A 141 1.66 9.69 14.50
CA ASN A 141 2.93 9.52 13.81
C ASN A 141 3.00 8.09 13.26
N LEU A 142 3.25 7.94 11.97
CA LEU A 142 3.52 6.66 11.31
C LEU A 142 5.00 6.63 10.95
N PHE A 143 5.70 5.61 11.43
CA PHE A 143 7.12 5.37 11.14
C PHE A 143 7.24 4.46 9.92
N LEU A 144 8.06 4.86 8.97
CA LEU A 144 8.10 4.29 7.63
C LEU A 144 9.51 3.86 7.23
N THR A 145 9.62 2.71 6.59
CA THR A 145 10.82 2.30 5.85
C THR A 145 10.53 2.36 4.36
N TYR A 146 11.28 3.16 3.62
CA TYR A 146 11.14 3.31 2.18
C TYR A 146 11.53 2.01 1.46
N ILE A 147 10.70 1.59 0.50
CA ILE A 147 10.92 0.41 -0.35
C ILE A 147 11.19 0.83 -1.79
N GLY A 148 10.41 1.79 -2.31
CA GLY A 148 10.54 2.24 -3.69
C GLY A 148 9.61 3.42 -3.97
N GLY A 149 9.71 4.00 -5.15
CA GLY A 149 8.82 5.10 -5.55
C GLY A 149 9.44 5.99 -6.62
N ASN A 150 8.67 6.98 -7.03
CA ASN A 150 9.07 7.96 -8.03
C ASN A 150 8.49 9.34 -7.70
N GLY A 151 9.22 10.40 -8.02
CA GLY A 151 8.80 11.78 -7.82
C GLY A 151 8.99 12.29 -6.40
N THR A 152 8.23 13.32 -6.04
CA THR A 152 8.36 14.09 -4.80
C THR A 152 7.00 14.49 -4.24
N LEU A 153 6.95 14.71 -2.92
CA LEU A 153 5.82 15.34 -2.26
C LEU A 153 5.77 16.83 -2.60
N GLN A 154 4.57 17.34 -2.87
CA GLN A 154 4.29 18.75 -3.15
C GLN A 154 3.26 19.28 -2.15
N LEU A 155 3.52 20.46 -1.58
CA LEU A 155 2.58 21.09 -0.64
C LEU A 155 1.23 21.36 -1.29
N ASN A 156 0.18 21.28 -0.48
CA ASN A 156 -1.21 21.52 -0.86
C ASN A 156 -1.75 20.54 -1.93
N THR A 157 -1.03 19.46 -2.18
CA THR A 157 -1.45 18.38 -3.07
C THR A 157 -2.14 17.28 -2.28
N ASN A 158 -3.18 16.69 -2.86
CA ASN A 158 -3.90 15.56 -2.29
C ASN A 158 -3.19 14.25 -2.64
N TYR A 159 -3.06 13.41 -1.64
CA TYR A 159 -2.46 12.07 -1.75
C TYR A 159 -3.43 11.03 -1.22
N GLU A 160 -3.37 9.86 -1.80
CA GLU A 160 -4.02 8.66 -1.29
C GLU A 160 -3.00 7.80 -0.58
N ILE A 161 -3.36 7.36 0.63
CA ILE A 161 -2.60 6.37 1.38
C ILE A 161 -3.40 5.07 1.32
N ILE A 162 -2.85 4.10 0.60
CA ILE A 162 -3.48 2.81 0.34
C ILE A 162 -2.69 1.75 1.07
N ASN A 163 -3.38 0.94 1.88
CA ASN A 163 -2.80 -0.26 2.46
C ASN A 163 -2.88 -1.40 1.46
N PHE A 164 -1.79 -2.09 1.24
CA PHE A 164 -1.77 -3.35 0.54
C PHE A 164 -0.82 -4.32 1.24
N VAL A 165 -1.25 -5.55 1.32
CA VAL A 165 -0.37 -6.61 1.77
C VAL A 165 0.40 -7.05 0.53
N LYS A 166 1.66 -6.61 0.42
CA LYS A 166 2.56 -7.24 -0.53
C LYS A 166 2.69 -8.68 -0.05
N SER A 167 2.31 -9.61 -0.89
CA SER A 167 2.71 -11.00 -0.67
C SER A 167 4.23 -11.04 -0.77
N ASP A 168 4.91 -11.01 0.37
CA ASP A 168 6.38 -11.17 0.46
C ASP A 168 6.83 -12.59 0.07
N GLY A 169 5.96 -13.30 -0.64
CA GLY A 169 6.14 -14.71 -0.93
C GLY A 169 5.93 -15.62 0.28
N VAL A 170 5.61 -15.05 1.46
CA VAL A 170 5.34 -15.84 2.69
C VAL A 170 3.98 -16.55 2.62
N GLY A 171 3.16 -16.23 1.62
CA GLY A 171 1.92 -16.94 1.30
C GLY A 171 1.91 -17.52 -0.12
N GLY A 172 2.94 -17.26 -0.94
CA GLY A 172 3.23 -18.01 -2.14
C GLY A 172 3.85 -19.35 -1.77
N ASP A 173 3.65 -20.35 -2.58
CA ASP A 173 4.25 -21.68 -2.42
C ASP A 173 5.78 -21.54 -2.43
N LEU A 174 6.39 -21.38 -1.24
CA LEU A 174 7.82 -21.19 -1.07
C LEU A 174 8.50 -22.49 -1.47
N ASN A 175 9.32 -22.43 -2.51
CA ASN A 175 10.09 -23.54 -3.03
C ASN A 175 11.55 -23.42 -2.61
N PHE A 176 12.18 -24.54 -2.34
CA PHE A 176 13.61 -24.62 -2.11
C PHE A 176 14.20 -25.80 -2.86
N THR A 177 15.35 -25.62 -3.48
CA THR A 177 16.10 -26.71 -4.13
C THR A 177 17.43 -26.89 -3.43
N PHE A 178 17.65 -28.06 -2.87
CA PHE A 178 18.93 -28.49 -2.33
C PHE A 178 19.71 -29.28 -3.38
N THR A 179 21.02 -29.07 -3.45
CA THR A 179 21.91 -29.82 -4.35
C THR A 179 23.03 -30.46 -3.55
N GLN A 180 23.12 -31.78 -3.59
CA GLN A 180 24.21 -32.57 -3.04
C GLN A 180 25.15 -33.00 -4.16
N ALA A 181 26.28 -32.30 -4.30
CA ALA A 181 27.22 -32.54 -5.40
C ALA A 181 28.08 -33.80 -5.21
N ALA A 182 28.48 -34.08 -3.97
CA ALA A 182 29.26 -35.29 -3.63
C ALA A 182 28.36 -36.36 -2.98
N PRO A 183 28.52 -37.64 -3.32
CA PRO A 183 27.72 -38.70 -2.69
C PRO A 183 27.82 -38.68 -1.18
N ALA A 184 26.67 -38.67 -0.49
CA ALA A 184 26.58 -38.75 0.98
C ALA A 184 25.40 -39.63 1.38
N LEU A 185 25.53 -40.32 2.51
CA LEU A 185 24.46 -41.14 3.10
C LEU A 185 23.38 -40.29 3.76
N VAL A 186 23.73 -39.08 4.23
CA VAL A 186 22.86 -38.18 4.93
C VAL A 186 23.02 -36.80 4.35
N TRP A 187 21.88 -36.18 3.97
CA TRP A 187 21.84 -34.80 3.57
C TRP A 187 21.19 -33.96 4.66
N ILE A 188 21.89 -32.95 5.15
CA ILE A 188 21.35 -31.97 6.10
C ILE A 188 20.92 -30.75 5.30
N VAL A 189 19.64 -30.45 5.33
CA VAL A 189 19.05 -29.41 4.49
C VAL A 189 18.47 -28.30 5.37
N ASN A 190 18.97 -27.08 5.19
CA ASN A 190 18.41 -25.86 5.77
C ASN A 190 17.63 -25.12 4.68
N HIS A 191 16.32 -25.31 4.64
CA HIS A 191 15.44 -24.77 3.58
C HIS A 191 14.80 -23.42 3.94
N ASN A 192 14.70 -23.08 5.23
CA ASN A 192 14.14 -21.81 5.73
C ASN A 192 12.72 -21.47 5.20
N LEU A 193 11.89 -22.50 4.97
CA LEU A 193 10.54 -22.32 4.43
C LEU A 193 9.48 -21.98 5.50
N GLY A 194 9.83 -22.07 6.79
CA GLY A 194 8.89 -21.85 7.89
C GLY A 194 7.75 -22.87 7.99
N LYS A 195 7.84 -23.98 7.26
CA LYS A 195 6.86 -25.07 7.19
C LYS A 195 7.57 -26.44 7.03
N ASN A 196 6.85 -27.53 7.21
CA ASN A 196 7.31 -28.86 6.78
C ASN A 196 6.96 -29.03 5.31
N PRO A 197 7.93 -28.95 4.37
CA PRO A 197 7.64 -29.01 2.95
C PRO A 197 7.41 -30.46 2.47
N SER A 198 6.71 -30.62 1.37
CA SER A 198 6.78 -31.85 0.57
C SER A 198 8.18 -31.97 -0.06
N VAL A 199 8.77 -33.16 -0.07
CA VAL A 199 10.12 -33.39 -0.56
C VAL A 199 10.11 -34.42 -1.68
N SER A 200 10.59 -34.01 -2.89
CA SER A 200 10.90 -34.91 -3.99
C SER A 200 12.40 -34.94 -4.23
N ILE A 201 12.97 -36.12 -4.39
CA ILE A 201 14.41 -36.31 -4.54
C ILE A 201 14.70 -36.92 -5.92
N VAL A 202 15.69 -36.38 -6.60
CA VAL A 202 16.13 -36.93 -7.88
C VAL A 202 17.64 -37.15 -7.89
N ASP A 203 18.09 -38.10 -8.66
CA ASP A 203 19.51 -38.36 -8.95
C ASP A 203 20.08 -37.36 -9.98
N ASN A 204 21.36 -37.53 -10.32
CA ASN A 204 22.02 -36.73 -11.35
C ASN A 204 21.49 -36.97 -12.77
N ALA A 205 20.79 -38.08 -12.99
CA ALA A 205 20.12 -38.37 -14.26
C ALA A 205 18.71 -37.78 -14.31
N GLY A 206 18.17 -37.27 -13.18
CA GLY A 206 16.84 -36.74 -13.05
C GLY A 206 15.77 -37.79 -12.69
N GLU A 207 16.18 -39.01 -12.32
CA GLU A 207 15.28 -40.07 -11.91
C GLU A 207 14.91 -39.91 -10.42
N GLU A 208 13.63 -40.16 -10.08
CA GLU A 208 13.13 -40.03 -8.70
C GLU A 208 13.71 -41.13 -7.81
N VAL A 209 14.13 -40.71 -6.60
CA VAL A 209 14.72 -41.57 -5.58
C VAL A 209 13.97 -41.43 -4.27
N TYR A 210 13.73 -42.55 -3.60
CA TYR A 210 13.08 -42.59 -2.29
C TYR A 210 14.09 -42.67 -1.17
N ALA A 211 13.89 -41.87 -0.12
CA ALA A 211 14.72 -41.82 1.08
C ALA A 211 13.84 -41.52 2.31
N GLN A 212 14.40 -41.78 3.49
CA GLN A 212 13.79 -41.36 4.74
C GLN A 212 13.98 -39.83 4.89
N VAL A 213 12.88 -39.10 5.16
CA VAL A 213 12.90 -37.66 5.44
C VAL A 213 12.48 -37.43 6.88
N ASP A 214 13.34 -36.81 7.67
CA ASP A 214 13.11 -36.49 9.08
C ASP A 214 13.11 -34.94 9.21
N TYR A 215 11.97 -34.34 9.58
CA TYR A 215 11.87 -32.90 9.83
C TYR A 215 12.45 -32.56 11.20
N THR A 216 13.57 -31.84 11.22
CA THR A 216 14.23 -31.38 12.43
C THR A 216 13.49 -30.20 13.07
N ASN A 217 13.04 -29.26 12.24
CA ASN A 217 12.19 -28.13 12.60
C ASN A 217 11.55 -27.54 11.33
N LEU A 218 10.79 -26.42 11.45
CA LEU A 218 10.10 -25.78 10.33
C LEU A 218 11.05 -25.18 9.27
N ASN A 219 12.36 -25.18 9.49
CA ASN A 219 13.36 -24.59 8.57
C ASN A 219 14.45 -25.58 8.14
N SER A 220 14.47 -26.79 8.69
CA SER A 220 15.49 -27.79 8.39
C SER A 220 14.96 -29.20 8.46
N LEU A 221 15.53 -30.08 7.63
CA LEU A 221 15.24 -31.50 7.60
C LEU A 221 16.51 -32.31 7.29
N THR A 222 16.44 -33.59 7.52
CA THR A 222 17.50 -34.55 7.20
C THR A 222 16.94 -35.61 6.24
N ILE A 223 17.68 -35.91 5.19
CA ILE A 223 17.36 -36.99 4.23
C ILE A 223 18.40 -38.11 4.41
N THR A 224 17.96 -39.33 4.70
CA THR A 224 18.83 -40.47 4.94
C THR A 224 18.63 -41.53 3.88
N PHE A 225 19.70 -41.95 3.23
CA PHE A 225 19.74 -42.96 2.20
C PHE A 225 20.38 -44.27 2.72
N THR A 226 20.09 -45.37 2.04
CA THR A 226 20.73 -46.69 2.32
C THR A 226 22.13 -46.82 1.72
N GLN A 227 22.46 -46.00 0.73
CA GLN A 227 23.81 -45.88 0.13
C GLN A 227 24.13 -44.41 -0.11
N ALA A 228 25.45 -44.09 -0.18
CA ALA A 228 25.88 -42.74 -0.47
C ALA A 228 25.40 -42.31 -1.88
N PHE A 229 24.79 -41.12 -1.95
CA PHE A 229 24.06 -40.67 -3.10
C PHE A 229 24.33 -39.18 -3.38
N SER A 230 24.26 -38.76 -4.64
CA SER A 230 24.34 -37.35 -5.06
C SER A 230 23.16 -37.02 -5.96
N GLY A 231 22.67 -35.79 -5.90
CA GLY A 231 21.49 -35.35 -6.65
C GLY A 231 20.88 -34.09 -6.11
N LYS A 232 19.56 -33.96 -6.26
CA LYS A 232 18.81 -32.78 -5.82
C LYS A 232 17.58 -33.19 -5.01
N ALA A 233 17.20 -32.33 -4.07
CA ALA A 233 15.91 -32.42 -3.41
C ALA A 233 15.13 -31.13 -3.63
N PHE A 234 13.89 -31.25 -4.09
CA PHE A 234 12.95 -30.18 -4.30
C PHE A 234 11.94 -30.16 -3.15
N MET A 235 11.70 -28.98 -2.61
CA MET A 235 10.84 -28.76 -1.44
C MET A 235 9.83 -27.65 -1.73
N ASN A 236 8.54 -27.89 -1.46
CA ASN A 236 7.46 -26.94 -1.69
C ASN A 236 6.32 -27.03 -0.66
#